data_7999c7cee1c79a981d73bf4c13125479
#
_entry.id   7999c7cee1c79a981d73bf4c13125479
#
_cell.length_a   1.000
_cell.length_b   1.000
_cell.length_c   1.000
_cell.angle_alpha   90.00
_cell.angle_beta   90.00
_cell.angle_gamma   90.00
#
_symmetry.space_group_name_H-M   'P 1'
#
loop_
_entity.id
_entity.type
_entity.pdbx_description
1 polymer ?
#
loop_
_entity_poly.entity_id
_entity_poly.type
_entity_poly.pdbx_seq_one_letter_code
_entity_poly.pdbx_strand_id
1 'polypeptide(L)'
;MGDDSQRTDLAVSDRWQHWKRNFWLGVINGILFKVGITFSHPSTVLAVFLTKLTGSELYAGILTAVAGLGWFLPPMFVAGWVESLPRKLPLYANMALGRALGWLWMIFVVVFVAPKFPVYAAILFLLGYAVYTITGGISSLAFMDIYARTVPFRRRGAFWGLRMFWGSVLGIGGGVIVRQVLKGDWGFDFPYNYALLLSFAFVTYALAWLTFFLIHEPPVEWTPPPKSWREQLQTMVELWKQRADFRQLIKVRLLMDIGLIASPFYSTYAVVKLGAKPSLLGAFIIAETVGSLLANILWSILADRRSNLFVLKCSIACAAVPSGWVLLLTLLHYSFGFNVLPLYPLTYFFLAFAGTGIAIAFTNYVLELADEAHRPTYLALSNATESGMMLLPVLGGILLHYVSHSVLFSIAFTGVVLAVWESRKLKPAFVYEPSHSEALKVT
;
A
#
# COMPACT_ATOMS: atom_id res chain seq x y z
N MET A 1 19.30 -27.07 -36.65
CA MET A 1 18.04 -26.25 -36.66
C MET A 1 16.82 -26.97 -36.03
N GLY A 2 16.76 -28.29 -35.96
CA GLY A 2 15.60 -29.03 -35.36
C GLY A 2 15.61 -29.12 -33.83
N ASP A 3 16.73 -28.96 -33.16
CA ASP A 3 16.85 -29.15 -31.70
C ASP A 3 16.46 -27.91 -30.91
N ASP A 4 16.67 -26.71 -31.46
CA ASP A 4 16.30 -25.44 -30.82
C ASP A 4 14.79 -25.17 -30.85
N SER A 5 14.09 -25.57 -31.91
CA SER A 5 12.61 -25.43 -31.97
C SER A 5 11.90 -26.37 -30.99
N GLN A 6 12.37 -27.59 -30.85
CA GLN A 6 11.83 -28.53 -29.85
C GLN A 6 12.11 -28.11 -28.41
N ARG A 7 13.27 -27.55 -28.13
CA ARG A 7 13.59 -26.98 -26.80
C ARG A 7 12.70 -25.78 -26.48
N THR A 8 12.44 -24.91 -27.46
CA THR A 8 11.58 -23.73 -27.28
C THR A 8 10.11 -24.16 -27.04
N ASP A 9 9.61 -25.14 -27.76
CA ASP A 9 8.25 -25.66 -27.60
C ASP A 9 8.07 -26.40 -26.27
N LEU A 10 9.07 -27.15 -25.81
CA LEU A 10 9.06 -27.79 -24.50
C LEU A 10 9.12 -26.77 -23.36
N ALA A 11 9.93 -25.73 -23.47
CA ALA A 11 10.00 -24.65 -22.49
C ALA A 11 8.71 -23.83 -22.41
N VAL A 12 8.04 -23.59 -23.54
CA VAL A 12 6.73 -22.92 -23.61
C VAL A 12 5.64 -23.81 -23.02
N SER A 13 5.66 -25.13 -23.27
CA SER A 13 4.69 -26.06 -22.70
C SER A 13 4.83 -26.19 -21.18
N ASP A 14 6.05 -26.31 -20.66
CA ASP A 14 6.33 -26.43 -19.22
C ASP A 14 5.96 -25.15 -18.45
N ARG A 15 6.16 -23.96 -19.05
CA ARG A 15 5.78 -22.67 -18.47
C ARG A 15 4.30 -22.60 -18.12
N TRP A 16 3.41 -23.19 -18.93
CA TRP A 16 1.97 -23.11 -18.73
C TRP A 16 1.35 -24.37 -18.12
N GLN A 17 2.13 -25.44 -17.93
CA GLN A 17 1.64 -26.69 -17.35
C GLN A 17 1.11 -26.51 -15.93
N HIS A 18 1.76 -25.65 -15.13
CA HIS A 18 1.45 -25.42 -13.73
C HIS A 18 0.65 -24.12 -13.45
N TRP A 19 0.19 -23.39 -14.49
CA TRP A 19 -0.41 -22.07 -14.30
C TRP A 19 -1.66 -22.07 -13.41
N LYS A 20 -2.53 -23.07 -13.47
CA LYS A 20 -3.74 -23.18 -12.65
C LYS A 20 -3.39 -23.31 -11.17
N ARG A 21 -2.42 -24.15 -10.83
CA ARG A 21 -1.89 -24.32 -9.47
C ARG A 21 -1.27 -23.01 -8.97
N ASN A 22 -0.40 -22.41 -9.75
CA ASN A 22 0.27 -21.15 -9.42
C ASN A 22 -0.73 -20.00 -9.24
N PHE A 23 -1.77 -19.96 -10.08
CA PHE A 23 -2.85 -19.00 -9.97
C PHE A 23 -3.55 -19.09 -8.60
N TRP A 24 -4.00 -20.27 -8.20
CA TRP A 24 -4.71 -20.45 -6.93
C TRP A 24 -3.80 -20.24 -5.71
N LEU A 25 -2.56 -20.72 -5.75
CA LEU A 25 -1.58 -20.48 -4.70
C LEU A 25 -1.34 -18.97 -4.53
N GLY A 26 -1.19 -18.22 -5.62
CA GLY A 26 -1.05 -16.78 -5.58
C GLY A 26 -2.31 -16.06 -5.09
N VAL A 27 -3.52 -16.53 -5.44
CA VAL A 27 -4.79 -16.00 -4.92
C VAL A 27 -4.86 -16.20 -3.41
N ILE A 28 -4.62 -17.41 -2.91
CA ILE A 28 -4.63 -17.73 -1.48
C ILE A 28 -3.58 -16.89 -0.72
N ASN A 29 -2.36 -16.77 -1.26
CA ASN A 29 -1.33 -15.89 -0.72
C ASN A 29 -1.87 -14.47 -0.51
N GLY A 30 -2.54 -13.90 -1.51
CA GLY A 30 -3.06 -12.53 -1.42
C GLY A 30 -4.19 -12.37 -0.43
N ILE A 31 -5.09 -13.36 -0.34
CA ILE A 31 -6.17 -13.38 0.64
C ILE A 31 -5.59 -13.37 2.06
N LEU A 32 -4.67 -14.28 2.35
CA LEU A 32 -4.01 -14.40 3.66
C LEU A 32 -3.22 -13.14 4.01
N PHE A 33 -2.53 -12.55 3.03
CA PHE A 33 -1.80 -11.29 3.23
C PHE A 33 -2.73 -10.14 3.59
N LYS A 34 -3.87 -10.02 2.90
CA LYS A 34 -4.86 -8.98 3.17
C LYS A 34 -5.50 -9.14 4.57
N VAL A 35 -5.79 -10.38 4.98
CA VAL A 35 -6.27 -10.68 6.33
C VAL A 35 -5.22 -10.32 7.38
N GLY A 36 -3.93 -10.63 7.15
CA GLY A 36 -2.85 -10.25 8.06
C GLY A 36 -2.74 -8.73 8.27
N ILE A 37 -2.91 -7.95 7.20
CA ILE A 37 -2.94 -6.48 7.28
C ILE A 37 -4.06 -6.02 8.23
N THR A 38 -5.20 -6.67 8.26
CA THR A 38 -6.33 -6.29 9.14
C THR A 38 -5.92 -6.24 10.61
N PHE A 39 -5.12 -7.22 11.07
CA PHE A 39 -4.67 -7.29 12.46
C PHE A 39 -3.51 -6.34 12.77
N SER A 40 -2.82 -5.84 11.77
CA SER A 40 -1.57 -5.08 11.91
C SER A 40 -1.54 -3.81 11.05
N HIS A 41 -2.70 -3.20 10.81
CA HIS A 41 -2.76 -2.03 9.95
C HIS A 41 -1.94 -0.86 10.53
N PRO A 42 -0.96 -0.32 9.79
CA PRO A 42 -0.01 0.64 10.34
C PRO A 42 -0.65 1.94 10.82
N SER A 43 -1.61 2.49 10.07
CA SER A 43 -2.27 3.77 10.39
C SER A 43 -3.45 3.64 11.37
N THR A 44 -3.82 2.42 11.78
CA THR A 44 -4.91 2.20 12.74
C THR A 44 -4.41 1.43 13.97
N VAL A 45 -4.26 0.12 13.85
CA VAL A 45 -3.93 -0.77 14.98
C VAL A 45 -2.57 -0.43 15.58
N LEU A 46 -1.53 -0.40 14.74
CA LEU A 46 -0.15 -0.20 15.22
C LEU A 46 0.12 1.26 15.62
N ALA A 47 -0.49 2.24 14.94
CA ALA A 47 -0.37 3.65 15.32
C ALA A 47 -0.94 3.88 16.72
N VAL A 48 -2.15 3.38 17.01
CA VAL A 48 -2.76 3.49 18.34
C VAL A 48 -1.98 2.69 19.39
N PHE A 49 -1.46 1.52 19.03
CA PHE A 49 -0.60 0.73 19.94
C PHE A 49 0.60 1.56 20.41
N LEU A 50 1.39 2.11 19.48
CA LEU A 50 2.60 2.88 19.82
C LEU A 50 2.27 4.17 20.56
N THR A 51 1.21 4.87 20.18
CA THR A 51 0.76 6.07 20.89
C THR A 51 0.35 5.76 22.32
N LYS A 52 -0.39 4.66 22.56
CA LYS A 52 -0.77 4.22 23.92
C LYS A 52 0.44 3.77 24.72
N LEU A 53 1.39 3.10 24.09
CA LEU A 53 2.60 2.59 24.74
C LEU A 53 3.52 3.71 25.23
N THR A 54 3.69 4.77 24.42
CA THR A 54 4.68 5.83 24.67
C THR A 54 4.08 7.14 25.19
N GLY A 55 2.76 7.31 25.05
CA GLY A 55 2.10 8.60 25.28
C GLY A 55 2.39 9.65 24.20
N SER A 56 3.08 9.30 23.10
CA SER A 56 3.49 10.23 22.04
C SER A 56 3.03 9.76 20.67
N GLU A 57 2.38 10.66 19.93
CA GLU A 57 1.91 10.43 18.55
C GLU A 57 3.07 10.45 17.53
N LEU A 58 4.26 10.92 17.92
CA LEU A 58 5.46 10.90 17.09
C LEU A 58 5.79 9.47 16.62
N TYR A 59 5.66 8.48 17.50
CA TYR A 59 5.94 7.09 17.16
C TYR A 59 4.96 6.51 16.13
N ALA A 60 3.71 6.97 16.12
CA ALA A 60 2.74 6.62 15.08
C ALA A 60 3.14 7.21 13.72
N GLY A 61 3.63 8.45 13.70
CA GLY A 61 4.19 9.08 12.50
C GLY A 61 5.42 8.35 11.96
N ILE A 62 6.37 8.01 12.84
CA ILE A 62 7.58 7.23 12.47
C ILE A 62 7.20 5.86 11.93
N LEU A 63 6.28 5.15 12.56
CA LEU A 63 5.79 3.85 12.09
C LEU A 63 5.27 3.92 10.66
N THR A 64 4.43 4.91 10.37
CA THR A 64 3.83 5.07 9.05
C THR A 64 4.87 5.44 7.99
N ALA A 65 5.85 6.28 8.34
CA ALA A 65 6.98 6.58 7.47
C ALA A 65 7.85 5.35 7.20
N VAL A 66 8.17 4.56 8.23
CA VAL A 66 8.92 3.31 8.10
C VAL A 66 8.15 2.31 7.23
N ALA A 67 6.82 2.25 7.36
CA ALA A 67 5.99 1.41 6.50
C ALA A 67 6.16 1.76 5.02
N GLY A 68 6.04 3.04 4.67
CA GLY A 68 6.16 3.52 3.30
C GLY A 68 7.60 3.43 2.77
N LEU A 69 8.55 4.03 3.48
CA LEU A 69 9.96 4.04 3.06
C LEU A 69 10.54 2.62 2.91
N GLY A 70 10.27 1.74 3.89
CA GLY A 70 10.77 0.36 3.83
C GLY A 70 10.19 -0.43 2.66
N TRP A 71 8.97 -0.13 2.21
CA TRP A 71 8.32 -0.80 1.09
C TRP A 71 8.76 -0.26 -0.28
N PHE A 72 8.92 1.06 -0.42
CA PHE A 72 9.15 1.69 -1.72
C PHE A 72 10.61 2.02 -2.03
N LEU A 73 11.41 2.36 -1.00
CA LEU A 73 12.78 2.82 -1.21
C LEU A 73 13.78 1.70 -1.57
N PRO A 74 13.85 0.54 -0.87
CA PRO A 74 14.82 -0.50 -1.16
C PRO A 74 14.72 -1.09 -2.57
N PRO A 75 13.52 -1.30 -3.17
CA PRO A 75 13.39 -1.75 -4.56
C PRO A 75 14.16 -0.92 -5.56
N MET A 76 14.25 0.40 -5.37
CA MET A 76 14.97 1.29 -6.29
C MET A 76 16.46 0.95 -6.42
N PHE A 77 17.08 0.48 -5.33
CA PHE A 77 18.52 0.19 -5.31
C PHE A 77 18.85 -1.22 -5.78
N VAL A 78 17.92 -2.16 -5.59
CA VAL A 78 18.19 -3.59 -5.85
C VAL A 78 17.50 -4.12 -7.10
N ALA A 79 16.66 -3.32 -7.79
CA ALA A 79 15.89 -3.79 -8.95
C ALA A 79 16.77 -4.40 -10.03
N GLY A 80 17.84 -3.73 -10.43
CA GLY A 80 18.77 -4.22 -11.45
C GLY A 80 19.46 -5.55 -11.08
N TRP A 81 19.78 -5.72 -9.79
CA TRP A 81 20.31 -6.98 -9.29
C TRP A 81 19.23 -8.09 -9.29
N VAL A 82 18.02 -7.78 -8.87
CA VAL A 82 16.90 -8.74 -8.86
C VAL A 82 16.55 -9.18 -10.29
N GLU A 83 16.58 -8.26 -11.25
CA GLU A 83 16.34 -8.58 -12.67
C GLU A 83 17.35 -9.59 -13.22
N SER A 84 18.62 -9.51 -12.80
CA SER A 84 19.70 -10.42 -13.25
C SER A 84 19.62 -11.85 -12.67
N LEU A 85 18.73 -12.10 -11.70
CA LEU A 85 18.58 -13.42 -11.11
C LEU A 85 17.79 -14.36 -12.04
N PRO A 86 18.28 -15.58 -12.34
CA PRO A 86 17.58 -16.55 -13.21
C PRO A 86 16.32 -17.11 -12.53
N ARG A 87 16.32 -17.25 -11.21
CA ARG A 87 15.18 -17.64 -10.36
C ARG A 87 15.03 -16.66 -9.21
N LYS A 88 13.83 -16.20 -8.98
CA LYS A 88 13.52 -15.19 -7.94
C LYS A 88 12.85 -15.77 -6.71
N LEU A 89 12.35 -17.01 -6.78
CA LEU A 89 11.73 -17.68 -5.64
C LEU A 89 12.70 -17.88 -4.45
N PRO A 90 14.00 -18.20 -4.64
CA PRO A 90 14.96 -18.23 -3.52
C PRO A 90 15.14 -16.87 -2.84
N LEU A 91 15.17 -15.77 -3.63
CA LEU A 91 15.21 -14.42 -3.07
C LEU A 91 13.94 -14.14 -2.24
N TYR A 92 12.76 -14.46 -2.79
CA TYR A 92 11.49 -14.30 -2.06
C TYR A 92 11.52 -15.09 -0.74
N ALA A 93 12.04 -16.33 -0.74
CA ALA A 93 12.17 -17.17 0.44
C ALA A 93 13.07 -16.53 1.54
N ASN A 94 14.26 -16.05 1.14
CA ASN A 94 15.18 -15.40 2.06
C ASN A 94 14.58 -14.10 2.66
N MET A 95 13.88 -13.31 1.83
CA MET A 95 13.20 -12.12 2.31
C MET A 95 12.00 -12.46 3.21
N ALA A 96 11.30 -13.57 2.95
CA ALA A 96 10.24 -14.05 3.84
C ALA A 96 10.75 -14.47 5.21
N LEU A 97 11.95 -15.07 5.29
CA LEU A 97 12.61 -15.36 6.56
C LEU A 97 12.90 -14.06 7.34
N GLY A 98 13.48 -13.06 6.68
CA GLY A 98 13.70 -11.74 7.29
C GLY A 98 12.41 -11.11 7.82
N ARG A 99 11.30 -11.21 7.05
CA ARG A 99 9.97 -10.77 7.50
C ARG A 99 9.47 -11.54 8.71
N ALA A 100 9.64 -12.85 8.72
CA ALA A 100 9.25 -13.71 9.85
C ALA A 100 10.02 -13.36 11.12
N LEU A 101 11.33 -13.17 11.01
CA LEU A 101 12.17 -12.76 12.14
C LEU A 101 11.77 -11.38 12.67
N GLY A 102 11.48 -10.41 11.79
CA GLY A 102 10.96 -9.10 12.19
C GLY A 102 9.64 -9.19 12.95
N TRP A 103 8.70 -10.05 12.51
CA TRP A 103 7.44 -10.29 13.21
C TRP A 103 7.61 -10.96 14.56
N LEU A 104 8.41 -12.02 14.64
CA LEU A 104 8.70 -12.71 15.91
C LEU A 104 9.39 -11.77 16.90
N TRP A 105 10.30 -10.94 16.40
CA TRP A 105 10.94 -9.90 17.19
C TRP A 105 9.95 -8.89 17.75
N MET A 106 9.03 -8.38 16.93
CA MET A 106 8.00 -7.44 17.39
C MET A 106 7.09 -8.06 18.47
N ILE A 107 6.65 -9.31 18.27
CA ILE A 107 5.86 -10.04 19.27
C ILE A 107 6.65 -10.19 20.57
N PHE A 108 7.90 -10.63 20.49
CA PHE A 108 8.79 -10.74 21.64
C PHE A 108 8.91 -9.42 22.42
N VAL A 109 9.14 -8.31 21.70
CA VAL A 109 9.27 -6.99 22.31
C VAL A 109 7.98 -6.57 23.02
N VAL A 110 6.81 -6.82 22.41
CA VAL A 110 5.51 -6.46 23.01
C VAL A 110 5.22 -7.29 24.27
N VAL A 111 5.58 -8.58 24.28
CA VAL A 111 5.31 -9.48 25.41
C VAL A 111 6.28 -9.23 26.58
N PHE A 112 7.56 -9.08 26.29
CA PHE A 112 8.60 -9.12 27.35
C PHE A 112 9.21 -7.75 27.69
N VAL A 113 9.25 -6.81 26.75
CA VAL A 113 9.90 -5.50 26.95
C VAL A 113 8.87 -4.40 27.25
N ALA A 114 7.74 -4.37 26.51
CA ALA A 114 6.76 -3.30 26.62
C ALA A 114 6.17 -3.09 28.02
N PRO A 115 5.91 -4.13 28.84
CA PRO A 115 5.36 -3.95 30.17
C PRO A 115 6.29 -3.21 31.15
N LYS A 116 7.63 -3.30 30.92
CA LYS A 116 8.64 -2.72 31.83
C LYS A 116 9.27 -1.45 31.27
N PHE A 117 9.49 -1.39 29.96
CA PHE A 117 10.26 -0.34 29.29
C PHE A 117 9.53 0.15 28.03
N PRO A 118 8.44 0.89 28.15
CA PRO A 118 7.55 1.21 27.01
C PRO A 118 8.23 1.99 25.88
N VAL A 119 9.08 2.98 26.19
CA VAL A 119 9.77 3.78 25.15
C VAL A 119 10.84 2.94 24.42
N TYR A 120 11.62 2.14 25.15
CA TYR A 120 12.59 1.24 24.53
C TYR A 120 11.90 0.17 23.68
N ALA A 121 10.76 -0.34 24.16
CA ALA A 121 9.96 -1.29 23.40
C ALA A 121 9.46 -0.68 22.08
N ALA A 122 9.05 0.59 22.07
CA ALA A 122 8.63 1.26 20.84
C ALA A 122 9.78 1.37 19.83
N ILE A 123 10.99 1.70 20.27
CA ILE A 123 12.18 1.78 19.40
C ILE A 123 12.52 0.39 18.83
N LEU A 124 12.57 -0.64 19.69
CA LEU A 124 12.86 -2.01 19.28
C LEU A 124 11.78 -2.58 18.35
N PHE A 125 10.51 -2.23 18.58
CA PHE A 125 9.40 -2.57 17.72
C PHE A 125 9.57 -1.95 16.33
N LEU A 126 9.89 -0.65 16.26
CA LEU A 126 10.13 0.05 15.00
C LEU A 126 11.32 -0.52 14.21
N LEU A 127 12.37 -0.99 14.89
CA LEU A 127 13.49 -1.69 14.24
C LEU A 127 13.02 -3.01 13.62
N GLY A 128 12.26 -3.83 14.35
CA GLY A 128 11.67 -5.06 13.80
C GLY A 128 10.72 -4.78 12.63
N TYR A 129 9.93 -3.72 12.74
CA TYR A 129 9.02 -3.28 11.68
C TYR A 129 9.77 -2.77 10.43
N ALA A 130 10.92 -2.10 10.62
CA ALA A 130 11.79 -1.71 9.52
C ALA A 130 12.35 -2.92 8.77
N VAL A 131 12.83 -3.93 9.49
CA VAL A 131 13.29 -5.20 8.88
C VAL A 131 12.16 -5.84 8.07
N TYR A 132 10.94 -5.91 8.62
CA TYR A 132 9.77 -6.45 7.93
C TYR A 132 9.45 -5.68 6.64
N THR A 133 9.43 -4.35 6.68
CA THR A 133 9.04 -3.52 5.54
C THR A 133 10.12 -3.49 4.45
N ILE A 134 11.40 -3.39 4.82
CA ILE A 134 12.54 -3.41 3.89
C ILE A 134 12.59 -4.75 3.13
N THR A 135 12.55 -5.86 3.85
CA THR A 135 12.54 -7.19 3.24
C THR A 135 11.26 -7.45 2.44
N GLY A 136 10.13 -6.85 2.87
CA GLY A 136 8.87 -6.81 2.13
C GLY A 136 8.98 -6.10 0.79
N GLY A 137 9.56 -4.91 0.78
CA GLY A 137 9.82 -4.13 -0.43
C GLY A 137 10.70 -4.88 -1.44
N ILE A 138 11.82 -5.44 -0.99
CA ILE A 138 12.71 -6.23 -1.86
C ILE A 138 11.97 -7.45 -2.45
N SER A 139 11.21 -8.18 -1.61
CA SER A 139 10.48 -9.36 -2.07
C SER A 139 9.34 -9.04 -3.01
N SER A 140 8.83 -7.79 -3.02
CA SER A 140 7.76 -7.38 -3.94
C SER A 140 8.20 -7.44 -5.40
N LEU A 141 9.47 -7.15 -5.70
CA LEU A 141 10.06 -7.28 -7.03
C LEU A 141 10.04 -8.74 -7.50
N ALA A 142 10.51 -9.66 -6.65
CA ALA A 142 10.47 -11.09 -6.94
C ALA A 142 9.03 -11.60 -7.13
N PHE A 143 8.11 -11.17 -6.27
CA PHE A 143 6.70 -11.51 -6.37
C PHE A 143 6.09 -11.08 -7.71
N MET A 144 6.30 -9.83 -8.12
CA MET A 144 5.73 -9.29 -9.34
C MET A 144 6.27 -9.98 -10.59
N ASP A 145 7.55 -10.31 -10.61
CA ASP A 145 8.18 -11.01 -11.73
C ASP A 145 7.70 -12.47 -11.83
N ILE A 146 7.66 -13.22 -10.70
CA ILE A 146 7.12 -14.59 -10.66
C ILE A 146 5.66 -14.60 -11.11
N TYR A 147 4.85 -13.67 -10.59
CA TYR A 147 3.46 -13.50 -11.00
C TYR A 147 3.31 -13.27 -12.50
N ALA A 148 4.10 -12.33 -13.07
CA ALA A 148 4.05 -12.00 -14.48
C ALA A 148 4.41 -13.20 -15.39
N ARG A 149 5.28 -14.10 -14.92
CA ARG A 149 5.72 -15.30 -15.66
C ARG A 149 4.80 -16.50 -15.48
N THR A 150 4.12 -16.60 -14.35
CA THR A 150 3.36 -17.81 -13.99
C THR A 150 1.85 -17.68 -14.18
N VAL A 151 1.33 -16.45 -14.31
CA VAL A 151 -0.11 -16.19 -14.51
C VAL A 151 -0.37 -15.65 -15.92
N PRO A 152 -1.19 -16.36 -16.75
CA PRO A 152 -1.52 -15.91 -18.11
C PRO A 152 -2.12 -14.52 -18.13
N PHE A 153 -1.75 -13.71 -19.13
CA PHE A 153 -2.18 -12.31 -19.26
C PHE A 153 -3.71 -12.14 -19.15
N ARG A 154 -4.48 -13.00 -19.85
CA ARG A 154 -5.97 -12.98 -19.82
C ARG A 154 -6.57 -13.30 -18.45
N ARG A 155 -5.80 -13.87 -17.51
CA ARG A 155 -6.26 -14.24 -16.16
C ARG A 155 -5.76 -13.30 -15.06
N ARG A 156 -4.93 -12.31 -15.40
CA ARG A 156 -4.35 -11.36 -14.42
C ARG A 156 -5.41 -10.53 -13.71
N GLY A 157 -6.44 -10.07 -14.44
CA GLY A 157 -7.56 -9.34 -13.83
C GLY A 157 -8.31 -10.18 -12.79
N ALA A 158 -8.65 -11.43 -13.15
CA ALA A 158 -9.31 -12.37 -12.22
C ALA A 158 -8.42 -12.69 -11.01
N PHE A 159 -7.11 -12.83 -11.20
CA PHE A 159 -6.15 -13.08 -10.12
C PHE A 159 -6.20 -11.96 -9.06
N TRP A 160 -6.05 -10.71 -9.48
CA TRP A 160 -6.11 -9.56 -8.56
C TRP A 160 -7.51 -9.36 -7.98
N GLY A 161 -8.55 -9.52 -8.79
CA GLY A 161 -9.94 -9.41 -8.35
C GLY A 161 -10.28 -10.38 -7.22
N LEU A 162 -9.95 -11.67 -7.38
CA LEU A 162 -10.21 -12.69 -6.36
C LEU A 162 -9.40 -12.45 -5.07
N ARG A 163 -8.13 -12.06 -5.18
CA ARG A 163 -7.29 -11.70 -4.03
C ARG A 163 -7.91 -10.57 -3.22
N MET A 164 -8.32 -9.50 -3.91
CA MET A 164 -8.90 -8.32 -3.25
C MET A 164 -10.28 -8.61 -2.68
N PHE A 165 -11.14 -9.27 -3.44
CA PHE A 165 -12.50 -9.57 -3.02
C PHE A 165 -12.53 -10.47 -1.77
N TRP A 166 -11.96 -11.67 -1.86
CA TRP A 166 -11.98 -12.61 -0.75
C TRP A 166 -11.15 -12.13 0.44
N GLY A 167 -10.01 -11.47 0.19
CA GLY A 167 -9.21 -10.86 1.25
C GLY A 167 -9.97 -9.77 2.00
N SER A 168 -10.79 -8.97 1.31
CA SER A 168 -11.65 -7.97 1.94
C SER A 168 -12.82 -8.60 2.70
N VAL A 169 -13.49 -9.60 2.14
CA VAL A 169 -14.58 -10.32 2.83
C VAL A 169 -14.09 -10.92 4.15
N LEU A 170 -12.95 -11.63 4.13
CA LEU A 170 -12.36 -12.18 5.34
C LEU A 170 -11.79 -11.09 6.26
N GLY A 171 -11.32 -9.97 5.69
CA GLY A 171 -10.86 -8.79 6.41
C GLY A 171 -11.96 -8.16 7.28
N ILE A 172 -13.24 -8.21 6.85
CA ILE A 172 -14.38 -7.78 7.68
C ILE A 172 -14.46 -8.65 8.94
N GLY A 173 -14.36 -9.96 8.79
CA GLY A 173 -14.28 -10.89 9.95
C GLY A 173 -13.08 -10.58 10.86
N GLY A 174 -11.93 -10.28 10.26
CA GLY A 174 -10.75 -9.81 11.00
C GLY A 174 -11.01 -8.54 11.81
N GLY A 175 -11.73 -7.56 11.26
CA GLY A 175 -12.13 -6.35 11.96
C GLY A 175 -13.02 -6.62 13.19
N VAL A 176 -13.91 -7.62 13.10
CA VAL A 176 -14.71 -8.08 14.25
C VAL A 176 -13.81 -8.67 15.33
N ILE A 177 -12.82 -9.51 14.96
CA ILE A 177 -11.85 -10.07 15.89
C ILE A 177 -11.02 -8.95 16.56
N VAL A 178 -10.52 -7.98 15.80
CA VAL A 178 -9.80 -6.82 16.36
C VAL A 178 -10.66 -6.09 17.40
N ARG A 179 -11.95 -5.87 17.09
CA ARG A 179 -12.88 -5.24 18.02
C ARG A 179 -13.02 -6.04 19.32
N GLN A 180 -13.23 -7.36 19.25
CA GLN A 180 -13.41 -8.23 20.41
C GLN A 180 -12.14 -8.29 21.27
N VAL A 181 -10.98 -8.50 20.65
CA VAL A 181 -9.68 -8.55 21.35
C VAL A 181 -9.39 -7.23 22.07
N LEU A 182 -9.60 -6.08 21.38
CA LEU A 182 -9.34 -4.75 21.99
C LEU A 182 -10.43 -4.30 22.97
N LYS A 183 -11.59 -4.96 22.98
CA LYS A 183 -12.64 -4.77 24.00
C LYS A 183 -12.30 -5.48 25.31
N GLY A 184 -11.42 -6.49 25.25
CA GLY A 184 -11.07 -7.32 26.39
C GLY A 184 -11.90 -8.61 26.51
N ASP A 185 -12.76 -8.91 25.52
CA ASP A 185 -13.63 -10.11 25.53
C ASP A 185 -12.81 -11.42 25.56
N TRP A 186 -11.53 -11.38 25.22
CA TRP A 186 -10.61 -12.52 25.18
C TRP A 186 -9.71 -12.63 26.42
N GLY A 187 -9.90 -11.76 27.43
CA GLY A 187 -9.17 -11.80 28.71
C GLY A 187 -7.72 -11.30 28.66
N PHE A 188 -7.34 -10.58 27.59
CA PHE A 188 -6.01 -10.00 27.47
C PHE A 188 -6.05 -8.48 27.61
N ASP A 189 -5.33 -7.96 28.58
CA ASP A 189 -5.14 -6.53 28.77
C ASP A 189 -3.96 -5.97 27.95
N PHE A 190 -3.87 -4.64 27.89
CA PHE A 190 -2.74 -3.95 27.25
C PHE A 190 -1.42 -4.25 28.00
N PRO A 191 -0.33 -4.58 27.30
CA PRO A 191 -0.13 -4.63 25.85
C PRO A 191 -0.40 -6.01 25.23
N TYR A 192 -0.79 -7.04 25.98
CA TYR A 192 -0.91 -8.43 25.53
C TYR A 192 -2.02 -8.65 24.49
N ASN A 193 -3.09 -7.85 24.54
CA ASN A 193 -4.12 -7.84 23.51
C ASN A 193 -3.55 -7.45 22.12
N TYR A 194 -2.58 -6.54 22.06
CA TYR A 194 -1.86 -6.24 20.81
C TYR A 194 -0.88 -7.33 20.42
N ALA A 195 -0.20 -7.98 21.37
CA ALA A 195 0.62 -9.16 21.09
C ALA A 195 -0.20 -10.28 20.44
N LEU A 196 -1.44 -10.49 20.88
CA LEU A 196 -2.37 -11.45 20.29
C LEU A 196 -2.72 -11.08 18.85
N LEU A 197 -3.04 -9.80 18.56
CA LEU A 197 -3.30 -9.33 17.21
C LEU A 197 -2.08 -9.50 16.29
N LEU A 198 -0.88 -9.19 16.79
CA LEU A 198 0.37 -9.41 16.07
C LEU A 198 0.61 -10.90 15.79
N SER A 199 0.23 -11.78 16.71
CA SER A 199 0.33 -13.23 16.53
C SER A 199 -0.62 -13.73 15.43
N PHE A 200 -1.86 -13.23 15.36
CA PHE A 200 -2.77 -13.52 14.25
C PHE A 200 -2.24 -13.00 12.92
N ALA A 201 -1.68 -11.78 12.90
CA ALA A 201 -1.03 -11.24 11.72
C ALA A 201 0.14 -12.12 11.28
N PHE A 202 1.00 -12.53 12.20
CA PHE A 202 2.14 -13.41 11.91
C PHE A 202 1.70 -14.75 11.31
N VAL A 203 0.73 -15.41 11.92
CA VAL A 203 0.22 -16.71 11.42
C VAL A 203 -0.32 -16.58 9.99
N THR A 204 -1.14 -15.55 9.73
CA THR A 204 -1.70 -15.33 8.39
C THR A 204 -0.63 -14.98 7.36
N TYR A 205 0.37 -14.17 7.72
CA TYR A 205 1.50 -13.86 6.85
C TYR A 205 2.40 -15.08 6.62
N ALA A 206 2.70 -15.88 7.65
CA ALA A 206 3.49 -17.10 7.52
C ALA A 206 2.83 -18.08 6.56
N LEU A 207 1.51 -18.30 6.70
CA LEU A 207 0.74 -19.10 5.77
C LEU A 207 0.75 -18.51 4.34
N ALA A 208 0.68 -17.18 4.21
CA ALA A 208 0.79 -16.52 2.91
C ALA A 208 2.16 -16.76 2.26
N TRP A 209 3.26 -16.68 3.01
CA TRP A 209 4.59 -16.96 2.48
C TRP A 209 4.75 -18.44 2.11
N LEU A 210 4.27 -19.35 2.96
CA LEU A 210 4.29 -20.78 2.68
C LEU A 210 3.53 -21.15 1.39
N THR A 211 2.34 -20.58 1.18
CA THR A 211 1.61 -20.80 -0.08
C THR A 211 2.37 -20.31 -1.30
N PHE A 212 3.13 -19.23 -1.19
CA PHE A 212 3.93 -18.72 -2.30
C PHE A 212 5.16 -19.59 -2.59
N PHE A 213 5.77 -20.21 -1.60
CA PHE A 213 6.89 -21.16 -1.78
C PHE A 213 6.50 -22.39 -2.60
N LEU A 214 5.22 -22.73 -2.61
CA LEU A 214 4.72 -23.87 -3.38
C LEU A 214 4.54 -23.55 -4.87
N ILE A 215 4.77 -22.31 -5.30
CA ILE A 215 4.68 -21.90 -6.71
C ILE A 215 5.84 -22.53 -7.50
N HIS A 216 5.51 -23.11 -8.63
CA HIS A 216 6.50 -23.58 -9.59
C HIS A 216 6.98 -22.39 -10.44
N GLU A 217 8.23 -21.97 -10.25
CA GLU A 217 8.87 -20.92 -11.03
C GLU A 217 9.69 -21.53 -12.16
N PRO A 218 9.31 -21.31 -13.44
CA PRO A 218 10.13 -21.75 -14.56
C PRO A 218 11.44 -20.94 -14.62
N PRO A 219 12.60 -21.56 -14.93
CA PRO A 219 13.85 -20.86 -15.10
C PRO A 219 13.78 -19.91 -16.29
N VAL A 220 14.58 -18.86 -16.25
CA VAL A 220 14.75 -17.91 -17.35
C VAL A 220 16.08 -18.21 -18.06
N GLU A 221 16.03 -18.41 -19.37
CA GLU A 221 17.21 -18.73 -20.16
C GLU A 221 18.14 -17.53 -20.35
N TRP A 222 17.59 -16.32 -20.39
CA TRP A 222 18.33 -15.09 -20.53
C TRP A 222 17.92 -14.04 -19.51
N THR A 223 18.88 -13.45 -18.83
CA THR A 223 18.66 -12.32 -17.91
C THR A 223 19.40 -11.10 -18.43
N PRO A 224 18.79 -9.90 -18.38
CA PRO A 224 19.48 -8.69 -18.79
C PRO A 224 20.67 -8.40 -17.86
N PRO A 225 21.74 -7.78 -18.37
CA PRO A 225 22.82 -7.30 -17.51
C PRO A 225 22.26 -6.28 -16.49
N PRO A 226 22.80 -6.24 -15.26
CA PRO A 226 22.33 -5.32 -14.24
C PRO A 226 22.55 -3.87 -14.70
N LYS A 227 21.49 -3.07 -14.77
CA LYS A 227 21.58 -1.63 -15.07
C LYS A 227 22.11 -0.87 -13.86
N SER A 228 22.99 0.10 -14.12
CA SER A 228 23.48 1.00 -13.09
C SER A 228 22.36 1.94 -12.60
N TRP A 229 22.27 2.14 -11.27
CA TRP A 229 21.33 3.10 -10.69
C TRP A 229 21.58 4.55 -11.17
N ARG A 230 22.82 4.88 -11.54
CA ARG A 230 23.20 6.20 -12.09
C ARG A 230 22.58 6.45 -13.47
N GLU A 231 22.60 5.48 -14.34
CA GLU A 231 21.96 5.56 -15.66
C GLU A 231 20.44 5.73 -15.52
N GLN A 232 19.83 5.01 -14.58
CA GLN A 232 18.42 5.16 -14.29
C GLN A 232 18.08 6.56 -13.80
N LEU A 233 18.88 7.14 -12.90
CA LEU A 233 18.69 8.52 -12.43
C LEU A 233 18.85 9.56 -13.55
N GLN A 234 19.83 9.39 -14.44
CA GLN A 234 20.01 10.29 -15.58
C GLN A 234 18.78 10.30 -16.49
N THR A 235 18.28 9.11 -16.84
CA THR A 235 17.04 8.98 -17.64
C THR A 235 15.83 9.63 -16.96
N MET A 236 15.69 9.48 -15.63
CA MET A 236 14.63 10.14 -14.86
C MET A 236 14.74 11.67 -14.90
N VAL A 237 15.95 12.22 -14.79
CA VAL A 237 16.20 13.68 -14.85
C VAL A 237 15.90 14.22 -16.24
N GLU A 238 16.28 13.51 -17.29
CA GLU A 238 15.97 13.89 -18.67
C GLU A 238 14.46 13.90 -18.92
N LEU A 239 13.76 12.84 -18.51
CA LEU A 239 12.31 12.74 -18.59
C LEU A 239 11.64 13.91 -17.86
N TRP A 240 12.08 14.21 -16.65
CA TRP A 240 11.58 15.35 -15.88
C TRP A 240 11.73 16.68 -16.61
N LYS A 241 12.86 16.91 -17.29
CA LYS A 241 13.11 18.14 -18.05
C LYS A 241 12.25 18.25 -19.29
N GLN A 242 12.03 17.15 -19.99
CA GLN A 242 11.37 17.14 -21.31
C GLN A 242 9.84 17.12 -21.25
N ARG A 243 9.23 16.47 -20.23
CA ARG A 243 7.78 16.20 -20.19
C ARG A 243 7.04 17.11 -19.20
N ALA A 244 6.49 18.20 -19.73
CA ALA A 244 5.72 19.16 -18.91
C ALA A 244 4.38 18.60 -18.38
N ASP A 245 3.73 17.74 -19.16
CA ASP A 245 2.51 17.02 -18.78
C ASP A 245 2.73 16.10 -17.57
N PHE A 246 3.83 15.36 -17.60
CA PHE A 246 4.22 14.49 -16.49
C PHE A 246 4.61 15.29 -15.23
N ARG A 247 5.36 16.40 -15.39
CA ARG A 247 5.64 17.32 -14.26
C ARG A 247 4.35 17.83 -13.60
N GLN A 248 3.34 18.17 -14.41
CA GLN A 248 2.04 18.61 -13.91
C GLN A 248 1.35 17.50 -13.10
N LEU A 249 1.40 16.25 -13.58
CA LEU A 249 0.85 15.10 -12.85
C LEU A 249 1.57 14.90 -11.51
N ILE A 250 2.90 14.92 -11.50
CA ILE A 250 3.68 14.78 -10.25
C ILE A 250 3.39 15.93 -9.29
N LYS A 251 3.24 17.17 -9.77
CA LYS A 251 2.84 18.29 -8.92
C LYS A 251 1.50 18.06 -8.24
N VAL A 252 0.50 17.56 -8.97
CA VAL A 252 -0.81 17.20 -8.41
C VAL A 252 -0.64 16.09 -7.36
N ARG A 253 0.19 15.08 -7.64
CA ARG A 253 0.48 13.99 -6.71
C ARG A 253 1.10 14.51 -5.42
N LEU A 254 2.14 15.32 -5.49
CA LEU A 254 2.82 15.90 -4.32
C LEU A 254 1.86 16.73 -3.45
N LEU A 255 1.00 17.55 -4.07
CA LEU A 255 0.00 18.31 -3.33
C LEU A 255 -1.03 17.41 -2.63
N MET A 256 -1.46 16.34 -3.30
CA MET A 256 -2.37 15.35 -2.72
C MET A 256 -1.71 14.60 -1.56
N ASP A 257 -0.44 14.24 -1.70
CA ASP A 257 0.32 13.50 -0.69
C ASP A 257 0.57 14.32 0.59
N ILE A 258 0.38 15.66 0.57
CA ILE A 258 0.30 16.46 1.81
C ILE A 258 -0.78 15.90 2.76
N GLY A 259 -1.85 15.31 2.22
CA GLY A 259 -2.86 14.61 3.01
C GLY A 259 -2.31 13.46 3.86
N LEU A 260 -1.18 12.86 3.48
CA LEU A 260 -0.53 11.77 4.22
C LEU A 260 -0.04 12.21 5.61
N ILE A 261 0.20 13.52 5.81
CA ILE A 261 0.60 14.09 7.11
C ILE A 261 -0.40 13.72 8.22
N ALA A 262 -1.67 13.57 7.89
CA ALA A 262 -2.75 13.26 8.84
C ALA A 262 -3.03 11.76 8.98
N SER A 263 -2.50 10.91 8.10
CA SER A 263 -2.90 9.50 7.96
C SER A 263 -2.92 8.69 9.28
N PRO A 264 -1.84 8.64 10.10
CA PRO A 264 -1.85 7.87 11.35
C PRO A 264 -2.64 8.55 12.47
N PHE A 265 -2.92 9.86 12.33
CA PHE A 265 -3.49 10.66 13.41
C PHE A 265 -5.02 10.65 13.43
N TYR A 266 -5.69 10.16 12.40
CA TYR A 266 -7.14 9.95 12.46
C TYR A 266 -7.53 8.95 13.56
N SER A 267 -6.81 7.82 13.69
CA SER A 267 -7.11 6.81 14.70
C SER A 267 -6.66 7.24 16.10
N THR A 268 -5.47 7.82 16.22
CA THR A 268 -4.95 8.28 17.51
C THR A 268 -5.80 9.44 18.05
N TYR A 269 -6.23 10.37 17.20
CA TYR A 269 -7.14 11.46 17.58
C TYR A 269 -8.46 10.96 18.14
N ALA A 270 -9.08 9.97 17.47
CA ALA A 270 -10.33 9.37 17.97
C ALA A 270 -10.14 8.77 19.37
N VAL A 271 -9.04 8.04 19.58
CA VAL A 271 -8.79 7.34 20.86
C VAL A 271 -8.29 8.30 21.96
N VAL A 272 -7.34 9.20 21.63
CA VAL A 272 -6.66 10.03 22.63
C VAL A 272 -7.46 11.30 22.96
N LYS A 273 -8.11 11.91 21.96
CA LYS A 273 -8.78 13.21 22.13
C LYS A 273 -10.30 13.12 22.22
N LEU A 274 -10.94 12.23 21.43
CA LEU A 274 -12.39 12.06 21.47
C LEU A 274 -12.83 10.94 22.44
N GLY A 275 -11.89 10.28 23.13
CA GLY A 275 -12.20 9.26 24.14
C GLY A 275 -12.76 7.95 23.56
N ALA A 276 -12.51 7.66 22.28
CA ALA A 276 -12.95 6.41 21.68
C ALA A 276 -12.27 5.20 22.34
N LYS A 277 -13.07 4.16 22.64
CA LYS A 277 -12.49 2.90 23.09
C LYS A 277 -11.67 2.27 21.97
N PRO A 278 -10.51 1.63 22.24
CA PRO A 278 -9.69 0.99 21.21
C PRO A 278 -10.42 -0.05 20.37
N SER A 279 -11.49 -0.66 20.92
CA SER A 279 -12.37 -1.58 20.18
C SER A 279 -13.04 -0.95 18.95
N LEU A 280 -13.14 0.41 18.87
CA LEU A 280 -13.67 1.11 17.70
C LEU A 280 -12.76 0.96 16.49
N LEU A 281 -11.47 0.63 16.66
CA LEU A 281 -10.54 0.35 15.56
C LEU A 281 -11.04 -0.78 14.64
N GLY A 282 -11.74 -1.78 15.20
CA GLY A 282 -12.39 -2.81 14.40
C GLY A 282 -13.45 -2.26 13.45
N ALA A 283 -14.23 -1.26 13.89
CA ALA A 283 -15.21 -0.59 13.03
C ALA A 283 -14.53 0.26 11.95
N PHE A 284 -13.37 0.87 12.25
CA PHE A 284 -12.58 1.60 11.24
C PHE A 284 -12.11 0.67 10.12
N ILE A 285 -11.59 -0.51 10.47
CA ILE A 285 -11.14 -1.53 9.51
C ILE A 285 -12.30 -2.03 8.66
N ILE A 286 -13.47 -2.28 9.26
CA ILE A 286 -14.67 -2.70 8.51
C ILE A 286 -15.08 -1.60 7.53
N ALA A 287 -15.16 -0.35 7.97
CA ALA A 287 -15.53 0.79 7.13
C ALA A 287 -14.54 1.00 5.97
N GLU A 288 -13.24 0.90 6.25
CA GLU A 288 -12.16 0.95 5.25
C GLU A 288 -12.32 -0.16 4.21
N THR A 289 -12.58 -1.39 4.66
CA THR A 289 -12.76 -2.54 3.79
C THR A 289 -13.98 -2.40 2.88
N VAL A 290 -15.11 -1.96 3.44
CA VAL A 290 -16.35 -1.71 2.68
C VAL A 290 -16.12 -0.57 1.68
N GLY A 291 -15.46 0.51 2.11
CA GLY A 291 -15.09 1.63 1.24
C GLY A 291 -14.23 1.18 0.05
N SER A 292 -13.21 0.36 0.29
CA SER A 292 -12.37 -0.21 -0.78
C SER A 292 -13.14 -1.11 -1.74
N LEU A 293 -14.03 -1.97 -1.24
CA LEU A 293 -14.85 -2.87 -2.08
C LEU A 293 -15.75 -2.09 -3.02
N LEU A 294 -16.51 -1.13 -2.49
CA LEU A 294 -17.41 -0.29 -3.28
C LEU A 294 -16.63 0.59 -4.27
N ALA A 295 -15.49 1.12 -3.85
CA ALA A 295 -14.61 1.91 -4.68
C ALA A 295 -14.08 1.11 -5.87
N ASN A 296 -13.62 -0.12 -5.67
CA ASN A 296 -13.12 -0.96 -6.77
C ASN A 296 -14.18 -1.17 -7.86
N ILE A 297 -15.45 -1.40 -7.46
CA ILE A 297 -16.54 -1.58 -8.41
C ILE A 297 -16.83 -0.26 -9.14
N LEU A 298 -17.04 0.83 -8.39
CA LEU A 298 -17.46 2.10 -8.97
C LEU A 298 -16.38 2.70 -9.87
N TRP A 299 -15.12 2.76 -9.38
CA TRP A 299 -14.05 3.40 -10.13
C TRP A 299 -13.64 2.61 -11.37
N SER A 300 -13.72 1.26 -11.35
CA SER A 300 -13.49 0.46 -12.55
C SER A 300 -14.54 0.72 -13.62
N ILE A 301 -15.83 0.75 -13.25
CA ILE A 301 -16.90 1.07 -14.19
C ILE A 301 -16.75 2.49 -14.77
N LEU A 302 -16.37 3.46 -13.94
CA LEU A 302 -16.17 4.84 -14.39
C LEU A 302 -14.94 4.99 -15.28
N ALA A 303 -13.85 4.25 -15.01
CA ALA A 303 -12.66 4.23 -15.85
C ALA A 303 -12.97 3.73 -17.26
N ASP A 304 -13.74 2.63 -17.35
CA ASP A 304 -14.13 2.04 -18.64
C ASP A 304 -15.12 2.94 -19.41
N ARG A 305 -16.07 3.59 -18.71
CA ARG A 305 -17.12 4.40 -19.35
C ARG A 305 -16.71 5.84 -19.68
N ARG A 306 -15.74 6.38 -18.98
CA ARG A 306 -15.31 7.78 -19.12
C ARG A 306 -13.84 7.91 -19.49
N SER A 307 -12.95 7.85 -18.53
CA SER A 307 -11.48 7.80 -18.70
C SER A 307 -10.78 7.69 -17.36
N ASN A 308 -9.52 7.24 -17.36
CA ASN A 308 -8.68 7.24 -16.15
C ASN A 308 -8.45 8.65 -15.61
N LEU A 309 -8.29 9.66 -16.46
CA LEU A 309 -8.18 11.05 -16.03
C LEU A 309 -9.42 11.56 -15.29
N PHE A 310 -10.63 11.19 -15.75
CA PHE A 310 -11.87 11.55 -15.05
C PHE A 310 -11.92 10.92 -13.66
N VAL A 311 -11.65 9.63 -13.57
CA VAL A 311 -11.59 8.91 -12.28
C VAL A 311 -10.53 9.51 -11.36
N LEU A 312 -9.35 9.85 -11.87
CA LEU A 312 -8.29 10.50 -11.10
C LEU A 312 -8.77 11.84 -10.49
N LYS A 313 -9.38 12.72 -11.27
CA LYS A 313 -9.91 14.00 -10.78
C LYS A 313 -11.00 13.82 -9.72
N CYS A 314 -11.93 12.88 -9.92
CA CYS A 314 -12.98 12.59 -8.96
C CYS A 314 -12.43 11.98 -7.66
N SER A 315 -11.50 11.06 -7.75
CA SER A 315 -10.92 10.41 -6.56
C SER A 315 -10.02 11.38 -5.76
N ILE A 316 -9.30 12.30 -6.41
CA ILE A 316 -8.60 13.39 -5.72
C ILE A 316 -9.60 14.30 -4.99
N ALA A 317 -10.74 14.65 -5.59
CA ALA A 317 -11.77 15.41 -4.92
C ALA A 317 -12.34 14.67 -3.69
N CYS A 318 -12.59 13.35 -3.81
CA CYS A 318 -13.01 12.52 -2.69
C CYS A 318 -11.94 12.44 -1.58
N ALA A 319 -10.66 12.58 -1.89
CA ALA A 319 -9.57 12.54 -0.90
C ALA A 319 -9.57 13.76 0.06
N ALA A 320 -10.28 14.85 -0.27
CA ALA A 320 -10.49 15.95 0.65
C ALA A 320 -11.51 15.62 1.76
N VAL A 321 -12.40 14.65 1.49
CA VAL A 321 -13.51 14.32 2.42
C VAL A 321 -13.02 13.84 3.79
N PRO A 322 -12.06 12.92 3.94
CA PRO A 322 -11.63 12.44 5.25
C PRO A 322 -11.21 13.56 6.20
N SER A 323 -10.30 14.43 5.76
CA SER A 323 -9.82 15.56 6.58
C SER A 323 -10.95 16.56 6.89
N GLY A 324 -11.74 16.92 5.88
CA GLY A 324 -12.88 17.83 6.05
C GLY A 324 -13.94 17.23 6.97
N TRP A 325 -14.21 15.93 6.87
CA TRP A 325 -15.15 15.21 7.74
C TRP A 325 -14.70 15.23 9.19
N VAL A 326 -13.43 14.93 9.46
CA VAL A 326 -12.89 14.96 10.83
C VAL A 326 -12.91 16.37 11.40
N LEU A 327 -12.61 17.41 10.60
CA LEU A 327 -12.76 18.80 11.03
C LEU A 327 -14.20 19.14 11.38
N LEU A 328 -15.18 18.72 10.60
CA LEU A 328 -16.61 18.88 10.87
C LEU A 328 -17.00 18.15 12.16
N LEU A 329 -16.60 16.88 12.32
CA LEU A 329 -16.88 16.12 13.54
C LEU A 329 -16.25 16.77 14.77
N THR A 330 -15.04 17.31 14.64
CA THR A 330 -14.36 18.04 15.71
C THR A 330 -15.15 19.30 16.12
N LEU A 331 -15.62 20.08 15.14
CA LEU A 331 -16.45 21.25 15.38
C LEU A 331 -17.76 20.86 16.11
N LEU A 332 -18.45 19.82 15.62
CA LEU A 332 -19.70 19.35 16.24
C LEU A 332 -19.50 18.86 17.67
N HIS A 333 -18.38 18.18 17.94
CA HIS A 333 -18.06 17.68 19.27
C HIS A 333 -17.82 18.81 20.28
N TYR A 334 -16.90 19.73 19.94
CA TYR A 334 -16.47 20.77 20.88
C TYR A 334 -17.41 21.97 20.98
N SER A 335 -18.13 22.32 19.90
CA SER A 335 -19.06 23.48 19.91
C SER A 335 -20.47 23.10 20.35
N PHE A 336 -20.92 21.87 20.08
CA PHE A 336 -22.31 21.45 20.32
C PHE A 336 -22.43 20.25 21.28
N GLY A 337 -21.32 19.70 21.78
CA GLY A 337 -21.33 18.53 22.67
C GLY A 337 -21.83 17.23 22.00
N PHE A 338 -21.82 17.18 20.67
CA PHE A 338 -22.37 16.04 19.93
C PHE A 338 -21.50 14.78 20.09
N ASN A 339 -22.12 13.62 20.30
CA ASN A 339 -21.38 12.35 20.28
C ASN A 339 -21.08 11.94 18.85
N VAL A 340 -19.87 12.23 18.39
CA VAL A 340 -19.42 12.01 16.99
C VAL A 340 -18.86 10.61 16.74
N LEU A 341 -18.61 9.83 17.78
CA LEU A 341 -17.95 8.52 17.66
C LEU A 341 -18.68 7.52 16.75
N PRO A 342 -20.05 7.46 16.70
CA PRO A 342 -20.74 6.58 15.76
C PRO A 342 -20.52 6.94 14.29
N LEU A 343 -20.25 8.20 13.98
CA LEU A 343 -20.02 8.71 12.62
C LEU A 343 -18.54 8.67 12.20
N TYR A 344 -17.64 8.48 13.17
CA TYR A 344 -16.20 8.52 12.93
C TYR A 344 -15.68 7.44 11.97
N PRO A 345 -16.21 6.20 11.94
CA PRO A 345 -15.79 5.18 10.97
C PRO A 345 -15.94 5.60 9.50
N LEU A 346 -16.83 6.55 9.17
CA LEU A 346 -16.98 7.08 7.81
C LEU A 346 -15.69 7.75 7.31
N THR A 347 -14.84 8.27 8.20
CA THR A 347 -13.52 8.78 7.84
C THR A 347 -12.71 7.73 7.09
N TYR A 348 -12.70 6.50 7.58
CA TYR A 348 -11.97 5.38 6.99
C TYR A 348 -12.61 4.84 5.72
N PHE A 349 -13.95 4.88 5.67
CA PHE A 349 -14.68 4.58 4.44
C PHE A 349 -14.25 5.52 3.31
N PHE A 350 -14.28 6.85 3.52
CA PHE A 350 -13.91 7.82 2.52
C PHE A 350 -12.41 7.79 2.20
N LEU A 351 -11.56 7.52 3.18
CA LEU A 351 -10.12 7.37 2.98
C LEU A 351 -9.80 6.23 2.02
N ALA A 352 -10.41 5.06 2.25
CA ALA A 352 -10.25 3.89 1.41
C ALA A 352 -10.90 4.07 0.02
N PHE A 353 -12.08 4.71 0.00
CA PHE A 353 -12.82 4.97 -1.24
C PHE A 353 -12.00 5.86 -2.19
N ALA A 354 -11.46 6.96 -1.69
CA ALA A 354 -10.60 7.85 -2.45
C ALA A 354 -9.27 7.19 -2.84
N GLY A 355 -8.58 6.57 -1.87
CA GLY A 355 -7.29 5.93 -2.08
C GLY A 355 -7.31 4.84 -3.14
N THR A 356 -8.37 4.03 -3.18
CA THR A 356 -8.55 3.00 -4.22
C THR A 356 -8.69 3.62 -5.61
N GLY A 357 -9.50 4.67 -5.75
CA GLY A 357 -9.67 5.37 -7.02
C GLY A 357 -8.37 6.01 -7.52
N ILE A 358 -7.63 6.64 -6.62
CA ILE A 358 -6.33 7.23 -6.93
C ILE A 358 -5.35 6.14 -7.39
N ALA A 359 -5.24 5.02 -6.66
CA ALA A 359 -4.30 3.95 -7.00
C ALA A 359 -4.57 3.38 -8.40
N ILE A 360 -5.84 3.15 -8.75
CA ILE A 360 -6.23 2.64 -10.08
C ILE A 360 -5.95 3.70 -11.16
N ALA A 361 -6.49 4.90 -10.98
CA ALA A 361 -6.50 5.91 -12.02
C ALA A 361 -5.13 6.58 -12.23
N PHE A 362 -4.35 6.78 -11.17
CA PHE A 362 -3.02 7.39 -11.25
C PHE A 362 -2.07 6.49 -12.04
N THR A 363 -1.99 5.20 -11.69
CA THR A 363 -1.12 4.23 -12.37
C THR A 363 -1.50 4.12 -13.86
N ASN A 364 -2.78 3.99 -14.16
CA ASN A 364 -3.25 3.90 -15.55
C ASN A 364 -2.95 5.19 -16.33
N TYR A 365 -3.18 6.36 -15.73
CA TYR A 365 -2.92 7.63 -16.40
C TYR A 365 -1.42 7.89 -16.60
N VAL A 366 -0.55 7.46 -15.68
CA VAL A 366 0.92 7.44 -15.91
C VAL A 366 1.28 6.60 -17.13
N LEU A 367 0.66 5.42 -17.26
CA LEU A 367 0.91 4.51 -18.39
C LEU A 367 0.37 5.06 -19.72
N GLU A 368 -0.72 5.85 -19.68
CA GLU A 368 -1.26 6.56 -20.85
C GLU A 368 -0.34 7.70 -21.31
N LEU A 369 0.35 8.38 -20.38
CA LEU A 369 1.30 9.45 -20.69
C LEU A 369 2.67 8.91 -21.17
N ALA A 370 2.99 7.67 -20.81
CA ALA A 370 4.30 7.08 -21.06
C ALA A 370 4.38 6.41 -22.43
N ASP A 371 5.46 6.69 -23.17
CA ASP A 371 5.82 5.92 -24.35
C ASP A 371 6.15 4.47 -23.95
N GLU A 372 5.90 3.51 -24.81
CA GLU A 372 6.09 2.08 -24.50
C GLU A 372 7.50 1.75 -23.98
N ALA A 373 8.52 2.33 -24.59
CA ALA A 373 9.92 2.11 -24.24
C ALA A 373 10.30 2.68 -22.86
N HIS A 374 9.62 3.73 -22.39
CA HIS A 374 9.98 4.45 -21.16
C HIS A 374 9.00 4.23 -20.00
N ARG A 375 7.94 3.39 -20.15
CA ARG A 375 6.97 3.08 -19.10
C ARG A 375 7.60 2.75 -17.74
N PRO A 376 8.65 1.90 -17.67
CA PRO A 376 9.30 1.62 -16.39
C PRO A 376 9.89 2.86 -15.72
N THR A 377 10.48 3.77 -16.52
CA THR A 377 11.09 5.01 -16.03
C THR A 377 10.06 5.98 -15.46
N TYR A 378 8.89 6.13 -16.12
CA TYR A 378 7.79 6.95 -15.60
C TYR A 378 7.27 6.42 -14.26
N LEU A 379 7.07 5.10 -14.14
CA LEU A 379 6.65 4.48 -12.89
C LEU A 379 7.70 4.62 -11.80
N ALA A 380 8.98 4.43 -12.14
CA ALA A 380 10.08 4.56 -11.20
C ALA A 380 10.19 6.00 -10.66
N LEU A 381 10.06 7.02 -11.54
CA LEU A 381 10.08 8.41 -11.12
C LEU A 381 8.86 8.78 -10.26
N SER A 382 7.68 8.25 -10.57
CA SER A 382 6.49 8.41 -9.73
C SER A 382 6.69 7.83 -8.34
N ASN A 383 7.21 6.60 -8.25
CA ASN A 383 7.49 5.94 -6.98
C ASN A 383 8.58 6.65 -6.17
N ALA A 384 9.60 7.19 -6.84
CA ALA A 384 10.66 7.95 -6.18
C ALA A 384 10.12 9.23 -5.53
N THR A 385 9.24 9.96 -6.22
CA THR A 385 8.62 11.17 -5.66
C THR A 385 7.68 10.83 -4.49
N GLU A 386 6.90 9.75 -4.59
CA GLU A 386 6.04 9.27 -3.52
C GLU A 386 6.83 8.86 -2.27
N SER A 387 7.99 8.19 -2.44
CA SER A 387 8.84 7.78 -1.34
C SER A 387 9.28 8.95 -0.45
N GLY A 388 9.58 10.13 -1.03
CA GLY A 388 9.92 11.33 -0.28
C GLY A 388 8.76 11.83 0.60
N MET A 389 7.52 11.71 0.11
CA MET A 389 6.33 12.16 0.84
C MET A 389 5.95 11.23 2.00
N MET A 390 6.49 10.01 2.04
CA MET A 390 6.28 9.07 3.17
C MET A 390 6.88 9.56 4.50
N LEU A 391 7.69 10.62 4.49
CA LEU A 391 8.18 11.28 5.71
C LEU A 391 7.17 12.25 6.33
N LEU A 392 6.14 12.67 5.60
CA LEU A 392 5.15 13.63 6.09
C LEU A 392 4.47 13.23 7.41
N PRO A 393 4.12 11.97 7.67
CA PRO A 393 3.59 11.56 8.97
C PRO A 393 4.53 11.82 10.14
N VAL A 394 5.86 11.74 9.94
CA VAL A 394 6.83 12.09 10.99
C VAL A 394 6.74 13.58 11.30
N LEU A 395 6.71 14.43 10.25
CA LEU A 395 6.52 15.87 10.43
C LEU A 395 5.19 16.18 11.11
N GLY A 396 4.12 15.43 10.78
CA GLY A 396 2.83 15.52 11.47
C GLY A 396 2.95 15.22 12.96
N GLY A 397 3.66 14.15 13.33
CA GLY A 397 3.90 13.78 14.72
C GLY A 397 4.72 14.84 15.50
N ILE A 398 5.72 15.44 14.84
CA ILE A 398 6.49 16.56 15.42
C ILE A 398 5.60 17.77 15.60
N LEU A 399 4.81 18.14 14.58
CA LEU A 399 3.93 19.30 14.62
C LEU A 399 2.90 19.20 15.77
N LEU A 400 2.39 18.03 16.08
CA LEU A 400 1.41 17.82 17.15
C LEU A 400 1.94 18.14 18.55
N HIS A 401 3.26 18.31 18.74
CA HIS A 401 3.81 18.87 19.97
C HIS A 401 3.59 20.40 20.10
N TYR A 402 3.41 21.08 18.96
CA TYR A 402 3.33 22.53 18.91
C TYR A 402 1.95 23.05 18.49
N VAL A 403 1.19 22.26 17.73
CA VAL A 403 -0.12 22.66 17.19
C VAL A 403 -1.20 21.64 17.52
N SER A 404 -2.46 22.05 17.40
CA SER A 404 -3.61 21.15 17.60
C SER A 404 -3.82 20.21 16.42
N HIS A 405 -4.52 19.10 16.65
CA HIS A 405 -4.95 18.16 15.60
C HIS A 405 -5.79 18.87 14.51
N SER A 406 -6.61 19.86 14.89
CA SER A 406 -7.40 20.63 13.92
C SER A 406 -6.53 21.38 12.92
N VAL A 407 -5.38 21.94 13.37
CA VAL A 407 -4.42 22.58 12.47
C VAL A 407 -3.80 21.56 11.53
N LEU A 408 -3.40 20.38 12.04
CA LEU A 408 -2.85 19.30 11.22
C LEU A 408 -3.83 18.84 10.14
N PHE A 409 -5.09 18.61 10.52
CA PHE A 409 -6.14 18.20 9.56
C PHE A 409 -6.48 19.32 8.58
N SER A 410 -6.37 20.60 8.98
CA SER A 410 -6.53 21.73 8.07
C SER A 410 -5.41 21.80 7.03
N ILE A 411 -4.16 21.53 7.43
CA ILE A 411 -3.02 21.45 6.49
C ILE A 411 -3.27 20.31 5.48
N ALA A 412 -3.66 19.13 5.95
CA ALA A 412 -3.98 17.98 5.09
C ALA A 412 -5.12 18.31 4.12
N PHE A 413 -6.21 18.89 4.62
CA PHE A 413 -7.36 19.32 3.80
C PHE A 413 -6.96 20.32 2.73
N THR A 414 -6.22 21.37 3.11
CA THR A 414 -5.78 22.43 2.20
C THR A 414 -4.88 21.86 1.10
N GLY A 415 -3.93 20.98 1.45
CA GLY A 415 -3.06 20.32 0.47
C GLY A 415 -3.86 19.55 -0.59
N VAL A 416 -4.86 18.78 -0.16
CA VAL A 416 -5.72 18.03 -1.10
C VAL A 416 -6.62 18.98 -1.90
N VAL A 417 -7.17 20.04 -1.32
CA VAL A 417 -7.95 21.04 -2.07
C VAL A 417 -7.11 21.73 -3.15
N LEU A 418 -5.86 22.05 -2.84
CA LEU A 418 -4.92 22.58 -3.83
C LEU A 418 -4.64 21.54 -4.94
N ALA A 419 -4.54 20.25 -4.60
CA ALA A 419 -4.43 19.18 -5.59
C ALA A 419 -5.66 19.10 -6.50
N VAL A 420 -6.88 19.23 -5.95
CA VAL A 420 -8.11 19.30 -6.73
C VAL A 420 -8.07 20.46 -7.71
N TRP A 421 -7.66 21.65 -7.25
CA TRP A 421 -7.56 22.84 -8.10
C TRP A 421 -6.53 22.66 -9.21
N GLU A 422 -5.35 22.15 -8.88
CA GLU A 422 -4.25 21.93 -9.83
C GLU A 422 -4.55 20.77 -10.81
N SER A 423 -5.34 19.77 -10.39
CA SER A 423 -5.75 18.65 -11.23
C SER A 423 -6.61 19.09 -12.45
N ARG A 424 -7.24 20.27 -12.39
CA ARG A 424 -7.99 20.84 -13.52
C ARG A 424 -7.10 21.08 -14.73
N LYS A 425 -5.80 21.32 -14.51
CA LYS A 425 -4.82 21.55 -15.59
C LYS A 425 -4.36 20.26 -16.27
N LEU A 426 -4.65 19.09 -15.70
CA LEU A 426 -4.36 17.82 -16.35
C LEU A 426 -5.22 17.65 -17.60
N LYS A 427 -4.56 17.32 -18.73
CA LYS A 427 -5.18 17.13 -20.04
C LYS A 427 -5.29 15.63 -20.35
N PRO A 428 -6.26 15.20 -21.18
CA PRO A 428 -6.28 13.83 -21.69
C PRO A 428 -4.92 13.46 -22.31
N ALA A 429 -4.44 12.25 -22.04
CA ALA A 429 -3.27 11.74 -22.75
C ALA A 429 -3.64 11.64 -24.25
N PHE A 430 -2.73 12.10 -25.11
CA PHE A 430 -2.90 11.84 -26.53
C PHE A 430 -2.67 10.34 -26.73
N VAL A 431 -3.75 9.60 -26.97
CA VAL A 431 -3.67 8.23 -27.46
C VAL A 431 -3.04 8.33 -28.85
N TYR A 432 -1.80 7.86 -28.98
CA TYR A 432 -1.20 7.63 -30.30
C TYR A 432 -1.99 6.47 -30.92
N GLU A 433 -3.02 6.79 -31.72
CA GLU A 433 -3.59 5.80 -32.63
C GLU A 433 -2.52 5.54 -33.70
N PRO A 434 -1.96 4.31 -33.76
CA PRO A 434 -1.07 3.98 -34.87
C PRO A 434 -1.87 4.20 -36.16
N SER A 435 -1.31 5.01 -37.07
CA SER A 435 -1.93 5.29 -38.35
C SER A 435 -2.26 3.95 -39.03
N HIS A 436 -3.42 3.85 -39.66
CA HIS A 436 -3.92 2.63 -40.35
C HIS A 436 -2.88 1.94 -41.27
N SER A 437 -1.80 2.66 -41.64
CA SER A 437 -0.68 2.13 -42.44
C SER A 437 0.32 1.25 -41.67
N GLU A 438 0.39 1.35 -40.34
CA GLU A 438 1.27 0.50 -39.52
C GLU A 438 0.57 -0.78 -39.03
N ALA A 439 -0.75 -0.76 -38.90
CA ALA A 439 -1.53 -1.94 -38.54
C ALA A 439 -1.56 -3.03 -39.63
N LEU A 440 -1.31 -2.64 -40.89
CA LEU A 440 -1.25 -3.57 -42.06
C LEU A 440 0.14 -4.23 -42.25
N LYS A 441 1.15 -3.88 -41.47
CA LYS A 441 2.49 -4.48 -41.55
C LYS A 441 2.74 -5.61 -40.53
N VAL A 442 1.76 -5.95 -39.71
CA VAL A 442 1.87 -6.97 -38.63
C VAL A 442 0.81 -8.08 -38.78
N THR A 443 0.19 -8.20 -39.95
CA THR A 443 -0.64 -9.39 -40.29
C THR A 443 0.18 -10.38 -41.16
#